data_ee4b633c870aac933a62f90cf81923aa
#
_entry.id   ee4b633c870aac933a62f90cf81923aa
#
_cell.length_a   1.000
_cell.length_b   1.000
_cell.length_c   1.000
_cell.angle_alpha   90.00
_cell.angle_beta   90.00
_cell.angle_gamma   90.00
#
_symmetry.space_group_name_H-M   'P 1'
#
loop_
_entity.id
_entity.type
_entity.pdbx_description
1 polymer ?
#
loop_
_entity_poly.entity_id
_entity_poly.type
_entity_poly.pdbx_seq_one_letter_code
_entity_poly.pdbx_strand_id
1 'polypeptide(L)'
;MNKVVFDTNIYISALGFGGIPDRLLEMATGSGRQFILYTSTDILKEIMRVLGSEKFQFSEEEIADYISVIDDAADVINPGIRLNVIEHEPDNRILECAVKAKADYIVSGDKHLRALKEYKGIRSITPAQFLRILEK
;
A
#
# COMPACT_ATOMS: atom_id res chain seq x y z
N MET A 1 -11.43 8.40 -10.92
CA MET A 1 -10.28 8.38 -9.99
C MET A 1 -9.45 7.14 -10.19
N ASN A 2 -8.13 7.27 -10.06
CA ASN A 2 -7.25 6.12 -10.08
C ASN A 2 -7.52 5.20 -8.90
N LYS A 3 -7.43 3.91 -9.15
CA LYS A 3 -7.48 2.86 -8.12
C LYS A 3 -6.06 2.39 -7.85
N VAL A 4 -5.67 2.36 -6.59
CA VAL A 4 -4.25 2.24 -6.20
C VAL A 4 -4.10 1.31 -5.02
N VAL A 5 -3.01 0.55 -5.02
CA VAL A 5 -2.60 -0.26 -3.87
C VAL A 5 -1.18 0.16 -3.50
N PHE A 6 -0.94 0.39 -2.21
CA PHE A 6 0.40 0.66 -1.69
C PHE A 6 1.02 -0.63 -1.16
N ASP A 7 2.31 -0.82 -1.37
CA ASP A 7 2.99 -1.90 -0.68
C ASP A 7 3.16 -1.57 0.80
N THR A 8 3.51 -2.57 1.58
CA THR A 8 3.66 -2.45 3.03
C THR A 8 4.65 -1.35 3.41
N ASN A 9 5.76 -1.23 2.67
CA ASN A 9 6.81 -0.26 2.99
C ASN A 9 6.36 1.19 2.83
N ILE A 10 5.42 1.47 1.95
CA ILE A 10 4.87 2.82 1.80
C ILE A 10 4.19 3.25 3.10
N TYR A 11 3.39 2.37 3.70
CA TYR A 11 2.73 2.65 4.98
C TYR A 11 3.74 2.83 6.11
N ILE A 12 4.77 1.98 6.15
CA ILE A 12 5.81 2.07 7.18
C ILE A 12 6.57 3.40 7.05
N SER A 13 6.92 3.78 5.82
CA SER A 13 7.62 5.05 5.57
C SER A 13 6.77 6.26 5.92
N ALA A 14 5.47 6.21 5.63
CA ALA A 14 4.54 7.29 5.97
C ALA A 14 4.50 7.52 7.49
N LEU A 15 4.48 6.45 8.26
CA LEU A 15 4.45 6.54 9.71
C LEU A 15 5.76 7.08 10.30
N GLY A 16 6.90 6.57 9.81
CA GLY A 16 8.19 6.80 10.46
C GLY A 16 8.98 7.99 9.94
N PHE A 17 8.81 8.33 8.67
CA PHE A 17 9.70 9.27 8.00
C PHE A 17 8.98 10.46 7.34
N GLY A 18 7.65 10.44 7.28
CA GLY A 18 6.90 11.49 6.60
C GLY A 18 7.18 11.53 5.09
N GLY A 19 7.36 12.72 4.54
CA GLY A 19 7.70 12.90 3.14
C GLY A 19 6.58 12.52 2.17
N ILE A 20 6.97 12.05 0.97
CA ILE A 20 6.01 11.70 -0.08
C ILE A 20 5.03 10.60 0.35
N PRO A 21 5.45 9.49 0.98
CA PRO A 21 4.50 8.48 1.43
C PRO A 21 3.42 9.01 2.37
N ASP A 22 3.79 9.85 3.34
CA ASP A 22 2.84 10.48 4.25
C ASP A 22 1.86 11.38 3.50
N ARG A 23 2.38 12.19 2.58
CA ARG A 23 1.58 13.08 1.75
C ARG A 23 0.57 12.30 0.90
N LEU A 24 1.00 11.19 0.30
CA LEU A 24 0.12 10.33 -0.49
C LEU A 24 -1.00 9.74 0.36
N LEU A 25 -0.69 9.31 1.58
CA LEU A 25 -1.69 8.76 2.49
C LEU A 25 -2.74 9.81 2.85
N GLU A 26 -2.33 11.04 3.10
CA GLU A 26 -3.24 12.16 3.33
C GLU A 26 -4.15 12.41 2.13
N MET A 27 -3.60 12.34 0.92
CA MET A 27 -4.36 12.56 -0.32
C MET A 27 -5.40 11.47 -0.60
N ALA A 28 -5.30 10.32 0.06
CA ALA A 28 -6.28 9.24 -0.04
C ALA A 28 -7.42 9.40 0.97
N THR A 29 -7.27 10.30 1.93
CA THR A 29 -8.14 10.38 3.10
C THR A 29 -9.24 11.45 2.92
N GLY A 30 -10.44 11.12 3.38
CA GLY A 30 -11.53 12.09 3.49
C GLY A 30 -12.29 12.33 2.19
N SER A 31 -13.17 13.34 2.25
CA SER A 31 -14.06 13.66 1.13
C SER A 31 -13.36 14.30 -0.07
N GLY A 32 -12.19 14.91 0.17
CA GLY A 32 -11.38 15.52 -0.88
C GLY A 32 -10.32 14.59 -1.46
N ARG A 33 -10.47 13.30 -1.28
CA ARG A 33 -9.49 12.33 -1.75
C ARG A 33 -9.27 12.44 -3.26
N GLN A 34 -8.01 12.24 -3.69
CA GLN A 34 -7.61 12.39 -5.07
C GLN A 34 -7.47 11.05 -5.80
N PHE A 35 -7.55 9.94 -5.09
CA PHE A 35 -7.54 8.58 -5.64
C PHE A 35 -8.21 7.65 -4.63
N ILE A 36 -8.49 6.43 -5.09
CA ILE A 36 -9.08 5.41 -4.22
C ILE A 36 -7.98 4.43 -3.84
N LEU A 37 -7.69 4.35 -2.55
CA LEU A 37 -6.68 3.44 -2.02
C LEU A 37 -7.36 2.16 -1.55
N TYR A 38 -6.83 1.02 -1.98
CA TYR A 38 -7.28 -0.30 -1.54
C TYR A 38 -6.19 -1.00 -0.76
N THR A 39 -6.58 -1.73 0.25
CA THR A 39 -5.70 -2.62 0.99
C THR A 39 -6.44 -3.93 1.28
N SER A 40 -5.80 -4.86 1.95
CA SER A 40 -6.40 -6.14 2.31
C SER A 40 -6.04 -6.51 3.74
N THR A 41 -6.76 -7.48 4.29
CA THR A 41 -6.45 -8.01 5.62
C THR A 41 -5.01 -8.54 5.68
N ASP A 42 -4.56 -9.23 4.61
CA ASP A 42 -3.19 -9.76 4.57
C ASP A 42 -2.14 -8.63 4.62
N ILE A 43 -2.38 -7.55 3.89
CA ILE A 43 -1.49 -6.39 3.91
C ILE A 43 -1.46 -5.75 5.29
N LEU A 44 -2.63 -5.56 5.90
CA LEU A 44 -2.72 -4.98 7.25
C LEU A 44 -2.00 -5.83 8.29
N LYS A 45 -2.14 -7.15 8.20
CA LYS A 45 -1.42 -8.08 9.09
C LYS A 45 0.09 -7.95 8.94
N GLU A 46 0.58 -7.80 7.72
CA GLU A 46 2.01 -7.62 7.47
C GLU A 46 2.52 -6.30 8.06
N ILE A 47 1.75 -5.23 7.91
CA ILE A 47 2.07 -3.93 8.53
C ILE A 47 2.18 -4.08 10.05
N MET A 48 1.20 -4.73 10.67
CA MET A 48 1.19 -4.97 12.12
C MET A 48 2.41 -5.78 12.56
N ARG A 49 2.74 -6.83 11.82
CA ARG A 49 3.90 -7.68 12.12
C ARG A 49 5.20 -6.89 12.08
N VAL A 50 5.38 -6.07 11.04
CA VAL A 50 6.60 -5.27 10.88
C VAL A 50 6.71 -4.22 11.98
N LEU A 51 5.63 -3.52 12.31
CA LEU A 51 5.64 -2.49 13.34
C LEU A 51 5.91 -3.05 14.73
N GLY A 52 5.46 -4.28 15.00
CA GLY A 52 5.72 -4.95 16.27
C GLY A 52 7.06 -5.66 16.35
N SER A 53 7.84 -5.68 15.26
CA SER A 53 9.14 -6.35 15.21
C SER A 53 10.19 -5.63 16.05
N GLU A 54 11.32 -6.31 16.30
CA GLU A 54 12.44 -5.74 17.05
C GLU A 54 12.96 -4.43 16.48
N LYS A 55 12.87 -4.26 15.17
CA LYS A 55 13.36 -3.05 14.49
C LYS A 55 12.56 -1.81 14.88
N PHE A 56 11.24 -1.93 15.04
CA PHE A 56 10.38 -0.78 15.31
C PHE A 56 9.83 -0.77 16.74
N GLN A 57 9.50 -1.91 17.29
CA GLN A 57 9.04 -2.08 18.69
C GLN A 57 7.84 -1.21 19.10
N PHE A 58 6.91 -0.96 18.18
CA PHE A 58 5.70 -0.25 18.51
C PHE A 58 4.81 -1.11 19.41
N SER A 59 4.13 -0.47 20.37
CA SER A 59 3.17 -1.14 21.23
C SER A 59 1.92 -1.54 20.46
N GLU A 60 1.14 -2.46 21.03
CA GLU A 60 -0.15 -2.84 20.43
C GLU A 60 -1.09 -1.65 20.28
N GLU A 61 -1.09 -0.73 21.24
CA GLU A 61 -1.90 0.49 21.20
C GLU A 61 -1.47 1.41 20.05
N GLU A 62 -0.16 1.64 19.91
CA GLU A 62 0.37 2.46 18.83
C GLU A 62 0.05 1.85 17.45
N ILE A 63 0.18 0.53 17.33
CA ILE A 63 -0.15 -0.17 16.09
C ILE A 63 -1.64 -0.03 15.78
N ALA A 64 -2.51 -0.23 16.77
CA ALA A 64 -3.96 -0.10 16.59
C ALA A 64 -4.34 1.31 16.12
N ASP A 65 -3.71 2.33 16.69
CA ASP A 65 -3.95 3.72 16.31
C ASP A 65 -3.57 3.96 14.85
N TYR A 66 -2.43 3.45 14.43
CA TYR A 66 -1.98 3.62 13.05
C TYR A 66 -2.85 2.84 12.05
N ILE A 67 -3.25 1.61 12.40
CA ILE A 67 -4.15 0.83 11.56
C ILE A 67 -5.48 1.57 11.38
N SER A 68 -5.96 2.25 12.42
CA SER A 68 -7.16 3.09 12.32
C SER A 68 -6.99 4.22 11.30
N VAL A 69 -5.82 4.85 11.26
CA VAL A 69 -5.51 5.88 10.25
C VAL A 69 -5.55 5.29 8.84
N ILE A 70 -4.98 4.11 8.66
CA ILE A 70 -5.00 3.42 7.36
C ILE A 70 -6.43 3.07 6.97
N ASP A 71 -7.23 2.59 7.91
CA ASP A 71 -8.62 2.22 7.66
C ASP A 71 -9.46 3.41 7.20
N ASP A 72 -9.16 4.61 7.70
CA ASP A 72 -9.81 5.84 7.26
C ASP A 72 -9.40 6.23 5.84
N ALA A 73 -8.20 5.85 5.41
CA ALA A 73 -7.65 6.21 4.11
C ALA A 73 -7.94 5.20 3.01
N ALA A 74 -8.12 3.94 3.36
CA ALA A 74 -8.16 2.84 2.38
C ALA A 74 -9.41 1.97 2.55
N ASP A 75 -9.93 1.49 1.43
CA ASP A 75 -10.98 0.48 1.43
C ASP A 75 -10.33 -0.89 1.60
N VAL A 76 -10.76 -1.63 2.62
CA VAL A 76 -10.24 -2.98 2.88
C VAL A 76 -11.05 -3.98 2.06
N ILE A 77 -10.37 -4.72 1.20
CA ILE A 77 -11.00 -5.75 0.37
C ILE A 77 -10.35 -7.11 0.63
N ASN A 78 -11.09 -8.16 0.33
CA ASN A 78 -10.60 -9.53 0.46
C ASN A 78 -10.45 -10.12 -0.95
N PRO A 79 -9.22 -10.36 -1.44
CA PRO A 79 -9.01 -10.81 -2.82
C PRO A 79 -9.67 -12.13 -3.18
N GLY A 80 -9.70 -13.08 -2.24
CA GLY A 80 -10.26 -14.40 -2.49
C GLY A 80 -9.44 -15.28 -3.42
N ILE A 81 -8.24 -14.84 -3.81
CA ILE A 81 -7.32 -15.58 -4.68
C ILE A 81 -5.94 -15.62 -4.06
N ARG A 82 -5.14 -16.58 -4.49
CA ARG A 82 -3.72 -16.67 -4.12
C ARG A 82 -2.88 -16.71 -5.38
N LEU A 83 -1.90 -15.81 -5.44
CA LEU A 83 -0.95 -15.72 -6.55
C LEU A 83 0.44 -16.11 -6.06
N ASN A 84 1.22 -16.64 -6.99
CA ASN A 84 2.63 -16.99 -6.74
C ASN A 84 3.44 -16.55 -7.96
N VAL A 85 3.41 -15.25 -8.23
CA VAL A 85 4.04 -14.63 -9.39
C VAL A 85 5.40 -14.04 -9.03
N ILE A 86 5.51 -13.49 -7.82
CA ILE A 86 6.70 -12.80 -7.34
C ILE A 86 7.42 -13.71 -6.35
N GLU A 87 8.74 -13.82 -6.50
CA GLU A 87 9.55 -14.69 -5.64
C GLU A 87 9.48 -14.27 -4.17
N HIS A 88 9.48 -12.96 -3.91
CA HIS A 88 9.33 -12.45 -2.56
C HIS A 88 7.86 -12.56 -2.14
N GLU A 89 7.57 -13.56 -1.31
CA GLU A 89 6.20 -14.00 -0.99
C GLU A 89 5.24 -12.89 -0.52
N PRO A 90 5.63 -11.98 0.39
CA PRO A 90 4.69 -10.93 0.83
C PRO A 90 4.21 -10.02 -0.31
N ASP A 91 5.01 -9.84 -1.36
CA ASP A 91 4.64 -9.00 -2.50
C ASP A 91 3.48 -9.58 -3.30
N ASN A 92 3.29 -10.90 -3.24
CA ASN A 92 2.14 -11.54 -3.87
C ASN A 92 0.82 -11.08 -3.25
N ARG A 93 0.82 -10.77 -1.96
CA ARG A 93 -0.39 -10.25 -1.28
C ARG A 93 -0.76 -8.86 -1.80
N ILE A 94 0.24 -8.05 -2.11
CA ILE A 94 0.03 -6.75 -2.76
C ILE A 94 -0.60 -6.94 -4.14
N LEU A 95 -0.04 -7.84 -4.92
CA LEU A 95 -0.51 -8.13 -6.27
C LEU A 95 -1.94 -8.67 -6.28
N GLU A 96 -2.28 -9.57 -5.35
CA GLU A 96 -3.64 -10.10 -5.21
C GLU A 96 -4.66 -8.99 -4.95
N CYS A 97 -4.32 -8.06 -4.07
CA CYS A 97 -5.16 -6.92 -3.76
C CYS A 97 -5.38 -6.04 -5.00
N ALA A 98 -4.31 -5.76 -5.73
CA ALA A 98 -4.36 -4.95 -6.94
C ALA A 98 -5.21 -5.60 -8.03
N VAL A 99 -5.10 -6.91 -8.20
CA VAL A 99 -5.92 -7.65 -9.17
C VAL A 99 -7.39 -7.59 -8.80
N LYS A 100 -7.73 -7.83 -7.53
CA LYS A 100 -9.11 -7.79 -7.06
C LYS A 100 -9.72 -6.40 -7.19
N ALA A 101 -8.95 -5.37 -6.85
CA ALA A 101 -9.41 -3.98 -6.95
C ALA A 101 -9.49 -3.49 -8.41
N LYS A 102 -8.90 -4.21 -9.35
CA LYS A 102 -8.68 -3.75 -10.73
C LYS A 102 -7.92 -2.42 -10.70
N ALA A 103 -6.84 -2.39 -9.94
CA ALA A 103 -6.06 -1.20 -9.72
C ALA A 103 -5.36 -0.72 -10.99
N ASP A 104 -5.18 0.58 -11.08
CA ASP A 104 -4.39 1.20 -12.14
C ASP A 104 -2.90 1.13 -11.79
N TYR A 105 -2.58 1.28 -10.51
CA TYR A 105 -1.20 1.33 -10.03
C TYR A 105 -0.99 0.57 -8.75
N ILE A 106 0.23 -0.01 -8.63
CA ILE A 106 0.81 -0.39 -7.35
C ILE A 106 1.91 0.63 -7.08
N VAL A 107 1.88 1.28 -5.92
CA VAL A 107 2.92 2.24 -5.53
C VAL A 107 3.89 1.54 -4.60
N SER A 108 5.15 1.46 -5.00
CA SER A 108 6.18 0.73 -4.27
C SER A 108 7.57 1.31 -4.51
N GLY A 109 8.38 1.30 -3.46
CA GLY A 109 9.82 1.52 -3.58
C GLY A 109 10.59 0.22 -3.72
N ASP A 110 9.92 -0.93 -3.59
CA ASP A 110 10.55 -2.25 -3.61
C ASP A 110 10.93 -2.67 -5.02
N LYS A 111 12.19 -3.11 -5.19
CA LYS A 111 12.69 -3.51 -6.49
C LYS A 111 11.99 -4.75 -7.07
N HIS A 112 11.51 -5.66 -6.23
CA HIS A 112 10.84 -6.89 -6.70
C HIS A 112 9.50 -6.58 -7.37
N LEU A 113 8.70 -5.72 -6.75
CA LEU A 113 7.44 -5.27 -7.34
C LEU A 113 7.67 -4.40 -8.56
N ARG A 114 8.66 -3.49 -8.49
CA ARG A 114 8.99 -2.60 -9.60
C ARG A 114 9.54 -3.36 -10.81
N ALA A 115 10.27 -4.45 -10.58
CA ALA A 115 10.79 -5.29 -11.65
C ALA A 115 9.69 -5.92 -12.48
N LEU A 116 8.52 -6.14 -11.90
CA LEU A 116 7.35 -6.66 -12.61
C LEU A 116 6.83 -5.68 -13.66
N LYS A 117 7.04 -4.38 -13.47
CA LYS A 117 6.63 -3.25 -14.31
C LYS A 117 5.12 -3.18 -14.53
N GLU A 118 4.56 -4.17 -15.19
CA GLU A 118 3.12 -4.23 -15.45
C GLU A 118 2.63 -5.67 -15.35
N TYR A 119 1.45 -5.85 -14.73
CA TYR A 119 0.80 -7.14 -14.61
C TYR A 119 -0.70 -6.95 -14.81
N LYS A 120 -1.25 -7.56 -15.85
CA LYS A 120 -2.68 -7.46 -16.19
C LYS A 120 -3.20 -6.01 -16.22
N GLY A 121 -2.39 -5.13 -16.80
CA GLY A 121 -2.74 -3.72 -16.91
C GLY A 121 -2.42 -2.87 -15.69
N ILE A 122 -1.93 -3.49 -14.62
CA ILE A 122 -1.58 -2.80 -13.37
C ILE A 122 -0.10 -2.42 -13.44
N ARG A 123 0.21 -1.13 -13.32
CA ARG A 123 1.60 -0.65 -13.39
C ARG A 123 2.17 -0.43 -12.00
N SER A 124 3.40 -0.91 -11.80
CA SER A 124 4.17 -0.66 -10.57
C SER A 124 5.01 0.59 -10.73
N ILE A 125 4.78 1.58 -9.89
CA ILE A 125 5.46 2.88 -9.95
C ILE A 125 5.95 3.29 -8.57
N THR A 126 6.87 4.26 -8.55
CA THR A 126 7.39 4.80 -7.28
C THR A 126 6.44 5.84 -6.69
N PRO A 127 6.56 6.14 -5.38
CA PRO A 127 5.80 7.23 -4.78
C PRO A 127 5.98 8.56 -5.50
N ALA A 128 7.21 8.90 -5.91
CA ALA A 128 7.48 10.14 -6.63
C ALA A 128 6.78 10.18 -7.98
N GLN A 129 6.79 9.06 -8.72
CA GLN A 129 6.10 8.96 -10.00
C GLN A 129 4.59 9.14 -9.83
N PHE A 130 4.02 8.52 -8.81
CA PHE A 130 2.59 8.63 -8.55
C PHE A 130 2.20 10.05 -8.15
N LEU A 131 3.00 10.69 -7.32
CA LEU A 131 2.75 12.11 -6.94
C LEU A 131 2.71 13.00 -8.18
N ARG A 132 3.62 12.80 -9.13
CA ARG A 132 3.61 13.56 -10.39
C ARG A 132 2.34 13.33 -11.21
N ILE A 133 1.83 12.11 -11.22
CA ILE A 133 0.57 11.80 -11.90
C ILE A 133 -0.58 12.58 -11.28
N LEU A 134 -0.63 12.66 -9.95
CA LEU A 134 -1.68 13.38 -9.23
C LEU A 134 -1.60 14.89 -9.40
N GLU A 135 -0.40 15.43 -9.59
CA GLU A 135 -0.18 16.87 -9.72
C GLU A 135 -0.44 17.43 -11.12
N LYS A 136 -0.72 16.58 -12.09
CA LYS A 136 -1.01 17.02 -13.46
C LYS A 136 -2.42 17.55 -13.65
#